data_139ae51398ca60536a98c608acd9090e
#
_entry.id   139ae51398ca60536a98c608acd9090e
#
_cell.length_a   1.000
_cell.length_b   1.000
_cell.length_c   1.000
_cell.angle_alpha   90.00
_cell.angle_beta   90.00
_cell.angle_gamma   90.00
#
_symmetry.space_group_name_H-M   'P 1'
#
loop_
_entity.id
_entity.type
_entity.pdbx_description
1 polymer ?
#
loop_
_entity_poly.entity_id
_entity_poly.type
_entity_poly.pdbx_seq_one_letter_code
_entity_poly.pdbx_strand_id
1 'polypeptide(L)'
;MLLIVVVMVFLFMSIDILDIMAREFEHGITDSKVERPERKEPHGELHSMVATAYCLTGSTATGTTPRLGVAASRPAWFGKQVRVYTNNAGQPGKLIGTYTIEDTGGEPISTGSVIDIWLPTESECFEFGRKCVLVEIL
;
A
#
# COMPACT_ATOMS: atom_id res chain seq x y z
N MET A 1 6.08 -70.31 15.35
CA MET A 1 4.92 -69.82 14.58
C MET A 1 4.22 -68.65 15.22
N LEU A 2 4.00 -68.68 16.53
CA LEU A 2 3.33 -67.62 17.30
C LEU A 2 4.10 -66.26 17.25
N LEU A 3 5.43 -66.26 17.31
CA LEU A 3 6.28 -65.07 17.32
C LEU A 3 6.20 -64.30 15.98
N ILE A 4 6.10 -64.99 14.85
CA ILE A 4 6.00 -64.37 13.53
C ILE A 4 4.66 -63.64 13.37
N VAL A 5 3.59 -64.22 13.89
CA VAL A 5 2.23 -63.59 13.83
C VAL A 5 2.22 -62.32 14.68
N VAL A 6 2.85 -62.29 15.83
CA VAL A 6 2.93 -61.09 16.70
C VAL A 6 3.73 -59.98 16.03
N VAL A 7 4.85 -60.26 15.40
CA VAL A 7 5.67 -59.29 14.69
C VAL A 7 4.91 -58.69 13.49
N MET A 8 4.16 -59.52 12.74
CA MET A 8 3.34 -59.05 11.63
C MET A 8 2.20 -58.13 12.07
N VAL A 9 1.56 -58.41 13.20
CA VAL A 9 0.50 -57.56 13.75
C VAL A 9 1.06 -56.21 14.19
N PHE A 10 2.24 -56.15 14.80
CA PHE A 10 2.92 -54.91 15.17
C PHE A 10 3.33 -54.07 13.95
N LEU A 11 3.79 -54.72 12.87
CA LEU A 11 4.14 -54.03 11.62
C LEU A 11 2.89 -53.40 10.95
N PHE A 12 1.77 -54.12 10.92
CA PHE A 12 0.52 -53.56 10.37
C PHE A 12 -0.04 -52.42 11.20
N MET A 13 -0.03 -52.49 12.53
CA MET A 13 -0.47 -51.40 13.38
C MET A 13 0.41 -50.13 13.27
N SER A 14 1.71 -50.28 12.98
CA SER A 14 2.62 -49.15 12.78
C SER A 14 2.35 -48.39 11.49
N ILE A 15 1.90 -49.07 10.45
CA ILE A 15 1.59 -48.45 9.15
C ILE A 15 0.30 -47.59 9.25
N ASP A 16 -0.71 -48.10 9.96
CA ASP A 16 -1.98 -47.38 10.13
C ASP A 16 -1.82 -46.09 10.97
N ILE A 17 -0.95 -46.09 11.97
CA ILE A 17 -0.66 -44.90 12.81
C ILE A 17 0.06 -43.81 12.01
N LEU A 18 1.01 -44.19 11.13
CA LEU A 18 1.70 -43.26 10.27
C LEU A 18 0.78 -42.61 9.23
N ASP A 19 -0.18 -43.36 8.69
CA ASP A 19 -1.15 -42.86 7.71
C ASP A 19 -2.20 -41.93 8.36
N ILE A 20 -2.59 -42.19 9.60
CA ILE A 20 -3.47 -41.32 10.39
C ILE A 20 -2.77 -40.00 10.74
N MET A 21 -1.50 -40.04 11.17
CA MET A 21 -0.74 -38.82 11.48
C MET A 21 -0.45 -37.98 10.22
N ALA A 22 -0.25 -38.60 9.07
CA ALA A 22 -0.08 -37.88 7.81
C ALA A 22 -1.37 -37.16 7.36
N ARG A 23 -2.53 -37.78 7.58
CA ARG A 23 -3.84 -37.15 7.25
C ARG A 23 -4.22 -36.03 8.18
N GLU A 24 -3.86 -36.09 9.46
CA GLU A 24 -4.09 -34.97 10.38
C GLU A 24 -3.18 -33.76 10.08
N PHE A 25 -2.00 -33.99 9.52
CA PHE A 25 -1.10 -32.88 9.13
C PHE A 25 -1.60 -32.14 7.88
N GLU A 26 -2.28 -32.83 6.96
CA GLU A 26 -2.88 -32.19 5.77
C GLU A 26 -4.15 -31.38 6.08
N HIS A 27 -4.87 -31.69 7.18
CA HIS A 27 -6.11 -30.98 7.55
C HIS A 27 -5.88 -29.76 8.46
N GLY A 28 -4.65 -29.55 8.95
CA GLY A 28 -4.30 -28.44 9.84
C GLY A 28 -3.84 -27.15 9.12
N ILE A 29 -3.64 -27.19 7.81
CA ILE A 29 -3.41 -26.00 7.00
C ILE A 29 -4.77 -25.55 6.45
N THR A 30 -5.66 -25.11 7.34
CA THR A 30 -6.68 -24.17 6.90
C THR A 30 -5.94 -22.97 6.37
N ASP A 31 -6.04 -22.83 5.05
CA ASP A 31 -5.71 -21.63 4.30
C ASP A 31 -6.39 -20.43 5.02
N SER A 32 -5.71 -19.93 6.04
CA SER A 32 -5.97 -18.60 6.53
C SER A 32 -5.53 -17.71 5.37
N LYS A 33 -6.47 -17.50 4.43
CA LYS A 33 -6.41 -16.44 3.44
C LYS A 33 -6.08 -15.18 4.20
N VAL A 34 -4.77 -14.93 4.39
CA VAL A 34 -4.28 -13.62 4.75
C VAL A 34 -4.77 -12.74 3.63
N GLU A 35 -5.90 -12.06 3.84
CA GLU A 35 -6.34 -11.01 2.95
C GLU A 35 -5.21 -9.98 2.93
N ARG A 36 -4.30 -10.20 1.99
CA ARG A 36 -3.32 -9.19 1.60
C ARG A 36 -4.16 -7.98 1.23
N PRO A 37 -3.99 -6.82 1.91
CA PRO A 37 -4.77 -5.64 1.58
C PRO A 37 -4.72 -5.46 0.07
N GLU A 38 -5.90 -5.41 -0.53
CA GLU A 38 -6.08 -5.37 -1.98
C GLU A 38 -5.21 -4.24 -2.52
N ARG A 39 -4.11 -4.60 -3.17
CA ARG A 39 -3.27 -3.63 -3.85
C ARG A 39 -4.11 -3.11 -4.99
N LYS A 40 -4.70 -1.94 -4.83
CA LYS A 40 -5.39 -1.25 -5.92
C LYS A 40 -4.35 -0.95 -6.99
N GLU A 41 -4.29 -1.82 -7.98
CA GLU A 41 -3.43 -1.61 -9.14
C GLU A 41 -3.87 -0.33 -9.83
N PRO A 42 -2.92 0.55 -10.21
CA PRO A 42 -3.26 1.76 -10.94
C PRO A 42 -3.85 1.38 -12.30
N HIS A 43 -4.95 2.05 -12.66
CA HIS A 43 -5.67 1.85 -13.93
C HIS A 43 -5.48 3.03 -14.88
N GLY A 44 -4.82 4.12 -14.43
CA GLY A 44 -4.61 5.37 -15.15
C GLY A 44 -3.14 5.64 -15.51
N GLU A 45 -2.94 6.80 -16.15
CA GLU A 45 -1.60 7.29 -16.47
C GLU A 45 -0.84 7.64 -15.18
N LEU A 46 0.38 7.12 -15.06
CA LEU A 46 1.27 7.35 -13.93
C LEU A 46 2.25 8.48 -14.24
N HIS A 47 2.26 9.48 -13.38
CA HIS A 47 3.20 10.60 -13.44
C HIS A 47 4.30 10.43 -12.40
N SER A 48 5.57 10.41 -12.84
CA SER A 48 6.71 10.39 -11.92
C SER A 48 6.94 11.81 -11.40
N MET A 49 6.87 11.97 -10.07
CA MET A 49 6.96 13.25 -9.38
C MET A 49 7.79 13.12 -8.10
N VAL A 50 8.07 14.25 -7.48
CA VAL A 50 8.57 14.30 -6.10
C VAL A 50 7.42 14.70 -5.18
N ALA A 51 7.21 13.97 -4.10
CA ALA A 51 6.29 14.37 -3.03
C ALA A 51 7.04 15.08 -1.92
N THR A 52 6.46 16.19 -1.45
CA THR A 52 6.83 16.94 -0.24
C THR A 52 5.59 17.14 0.63
N ALA A 53 5.73 17.81 1.75
CA ALA A 53 4.60 18.12 2.61
C ALA A 53 4.68 19.56 3.14
N TYR A 54 3.51 20.17 3.35
CA TYR A 54 3.36 21.51 3.92
C TYR A 54 2.25 21.54 4.97
N CYS A 55 2.31 22.52 5.88
CA CYS A 55 1.36 22.65 6.99
C CYS A 55 0.78 24.10 7.12
N LEU A 56 0.74 24.85 6.02
CA LEU A 56 0.20 26.21 6.04
C LEU A 56 -1.30 26.21 6.36
N THR A 57 -1.73 27.20 7.10
CA THR A 57 -3.13 27.50 7.41
C THR A 57 -3.66 28.61 6.50
N GLY A 58 -4.96 28.80 6.47
CA GLY A 58 -5.61 29.82 5.64
C GLY A 58 -6.47 29.18 4.55
N SER A 59 -6.44 29.75 3.34
CA SER A 59 -7.19 29.25 2.20
C SER A 59 -6.26 28.66 1.14
N THR A 60 -6.66 27.55 0.56
CA THR A 60 -6.01 26.97 -0.64
C THR A 60 -6.25 27.87 -1.86
N ALA A 61 -5.56 27.59 -2.95
CA ALA A 61 -5.75 28.31 -4.21
C ALA A 61 -7.18 28.19 -4.78
N THR A 62 -7.90 27.13 -4.44
CA THR A 62 -9.33 26.96 -4.82
C THR A 62 -10.30 27.58 -3.82
N GLY A 63 -9.81 28.23 -2.75
CA GLY A 63 -10.62 28.90 -1.73
C GLY A 63 -11.14 27.97 -0.63
N THR A 64 -10.70 26.73 -0.58
CA THR A 64 -11.05 25.78 0.50
C THR A 64 -10.09 25.90 1.68
N THR A 65 -10.45 25.30 2.82
CA THR A 65 -9.54 25.20 3.96
C THR A 65 -8.63 23.99 3.82
N PRO A 66 -7.31 24.16 4.02
CA PRO A 66 -6.37 23.02 4.02
C PRO A 66 -6.76 22.01 5.09
N ARG A 67 -6.70 20.72 4.74
CA ARG A 67 -7.07 19.59 5.60
C ARG A 67 -6.43 18.30 5.11
N LEU A 68 -6.48 17.25 5.92
CA LEU A 68 -6.03 15.92 5.48
C LEU A 68 -6.76 15.48 4.21
N GLY A 69 -6.02 14.90 3.28
CA GLY A 69 -6.54 14.50 1.97
C GLY A 69 -6.48 15.59 0.90
N VAL A 70 -5.90 16.77 1.21
CA VAL A 70 -5.64 17.84 0.24
C VAL A 70 -4.16 17.85 -0.14
N ALA A 71 -3.88 18.16 -1.40
CA ALA A 71 -2.53 18.39 -1.90
C ALA A 71 -2.48 19.56 -2.88
N ALA A 72 -1.29 20.13 -3.00
CA ALA A 72 -0.95 21.16 -3.97
C ALA A 72 -0.22 20.55 -5.18
N SER A 73 -0.59 20.96 -6.37
CA SER A 73 0.07 20.55 -7.62
C SER A 73 -0.24 21.57 -8.73
N ARG A 74 -0.08 21.15 -10.00
CA ARG A 74 -0.37 22.04 -11.15
C ARG A 74 -1.86 22.44 -11.19
N PRO A 75 -2.19 23.70 -11.50
CA PRO A 75 -3.56 24.19 -11.54
C PRO A 75 -4.49 23.41 -12.49
N ALA A 76 -3.94 22.81 -13.56
CA ALA A 76 -4.71 21.96 -14.48
C ALA A 76 -5.33 20.71 -13.81
N TRP A 77 -4.91 20.40 -12.58
CA TRP A 77 -5.42 19.26 -11.79
C TRP A 77 -6.39 19.67 -10.68
N PHE A 78 -6.73 20.93 -10.54
CA PHE A 78 -7.69 21.37 -9.51
C PHE A 78 -9.00 20.58 -9.56
N GLY A 79 -9.45 20.12 -8.40
CA GLY A 79 -10.64 19.30 -8.22
C GLY A 79 -10.45 17.81 -8.55
N LYS A 80 -9.34 17.42 -9.16
CA LYS A 80 -9.06 16.00 -9.44
C LYS A 80 -8.61 15.27 -8.20
N GLN A 81 -9.03 14.03 -8.09
CA GLN A 81 -8.47 13.10 -7.11
C GLN A 81 -7.25 12.38 -7.72
N VAL A 82 -6.25 12.18 -6.89
CA VAL A 82 -5.02 11.48 -7.26
C VAL A 82 -4.67 10.44 -6.22
N ARG A 83 -4.11 9.32 -6.65
CA ARG A 83 -3.42 8.36 -5.77
C ARG A 83 -1.92 8.56 -5.88
N VAL A 84 -1.26 8.54 -4.74
CA VAL A 84 0.19 8.70 -4.63
C VAL A 84 0.80 7.41 -4.14
N TYR A 85 1.73 6.85 -4.90
CA TYR A 85 2.43 5.60 -4.58
C TYR A 85 3.93 5.85 -4.40
N THR A 86 4.60 5.05 -3.59
CA THR A 86 6.06 5.01 -3.63
C THR A 86 6.53 4.55 -5.01
N ASN A 87 7.62 5.14 -5.50
CA ASN A 87 8.21 4.75 -6.78
C ASN A 87 9.25 3.64 -6.57
N ASN A 88 8.95 2.45 -7.06
CA ASN A 88 9.86 1.30 -7.04
C ASN A 88 10.41 1.06 -8.44
N ALA A 89 11.48 1.77 -8.79
CA ALA A 89 12.13 1.67 -10.10
C ALA A 89 11.15 1.84 -11.28
N GLY A 90 10.27 2.84 -11.20
CA GLY A 90 9.27 3.13 -12.24
C GLY A 90 7.96 2.33 -12.10
N GLN A 91 7.86 1.46 -11.11
CA GLN A 91 6.64 0.71 -10.80
C GLN A 91 5.97 1.24 -9.53
N PRO A 92 4.63 1.24 -9.45
CA PRO A 92 3.91 1.66 -8.25
C PRO A 92 4.18 0.67 -7.12
N GLY A 93 4.67 1.23 -6.00
CA GLY A 93 4.90 0.47 -4.77
C GLY A 93 3.72 0.59 -3.79
N LYS A 94 4.02 0.95 -2.54
CA LYS A 94 3.00 1.14 -1.50
C LYS A 94 2.19 2.41 -1.78
N LEU A 95 0.86 2.34 -1.63
CA LEU A 95 0.00 3.52 -1.64
C LEU A 95 0.32 4.39 -0.41
N ILE A 96 0.68 5.64 -0.65
CA ILE A 96 0.90 6.66 0.38
C ILE A 96 -0.44 7.27 0.81
N GLY A 97 -1.29 7.60 -0.16
CA GLY A 97 -2.62 8.13 0.09
C GLY A 97 -3.36 8.53 -1.17
N THR A 98 -4.62 8.93 -0.97
CA THR A 98 -5.47 9.53 -2.00
C THR A 98 -5.74 10.98 -1.59
N TYR A 99 -5.56 11.90 -2.53
CA TYR A 99 -5.63 13.34 -2.28
C TYR A 99 -6.48 14.03 -3.33
N THR A 100 -7.14 15.13 -2.95
CA THR A 100 -7.77 16.05 -3.89
C THR A 100 -6.83 17.23 -4.12
N ILE A 101 -6.61 17.61 -5.37
CA ILE A 101 -5.78 18.76 -5.70
C ILE A 101 -6.63 20.02 -5.57
N GLU A 102 -6.39 20.79 -4.49
CA GLU A 102 -7.12 22.02 -4.18
C GLU A 102 -6.17 23.22 -4.03
N ASP A 103 -4.86 22.98 -4.08
CA ASP A 103 -3.87 24.01 -3.87
C ASP A 103 -2.77 23.97 -4.95
N THR A 104 -1.96 25.03 -5.00
CA THR A 104 -0.79 25.14 -5.85
C THR A 104 0.30 25.92 -5.11
N GLY A 105 1.45 26.10 -5.75
CA GLY A 105 2.56 26.83 -5.19
C GLY A 105 3.43 27.43 -6.31
N GLY A 106 4.59 27.95 -5.95
CA GLY A 106 5.61 28.32 -6.91
C GLY A 106 6.17 27.11 -7.68
N GLU A 107 7.11 27.35 -8.58
CA GLU A 107 7.86 26.25 -9.18
C GLU A 107 8.65 25.48 -8.07
N PRO A 108 8.71 24.15 -8.14
CA PRO A 108 8.24 23.24 -9.19
C PRO A 108 6.82 22.64 -8.98
N ILE A 109 6.02 23.16 -8.02
CA ILE A 109 4.66 22.64 -7.75
C ILE A 109 3.72 22.96 -8.94
N SER A 110 3.69 24.24 -9.34
CA SER A 110 2.82 24.74 -10.42
C SER A 110 3.10 24.08 -11.79
N THR A 111 4.32 23.64 -12.02
CA THR A 111 4.71 22.90 -13.24
C THR A 111 4.38 21.42 -13.16
N GLY A 112 4.07 20.90 -11.96
CA GLY A 112 3.73 19.51 -11.72
C GLY A 112 4.92 18.56 -11.67
N SER A 113 6.10 19.07 -11.34
CA SER A 113 7.26 18.23 -10.99
C SER A 113 7.21 17.79 -9.53
N VAL A 114 6.47 18.52 -8.70
CA VAL A 114 6.26 18.24 -7.28
C VAL A 114 4.76 18.17 -6.98
N ILE A 115 4.38 17.22 -6.14
CA ILE A 115 3.12 17.21 -5.41
C ILE A 115 3.41 17.49 -3.94
N ASP A 116 2.72 18.47 -3.36
CA ASP A 116 2.93 18.90 -1.98
C ASP A 116 1.70 18.55 -1.14
N ILE A 117 1.88 17.68 -0.17
CA ILE A 117 0.78 17.07 0.61
C ILE A 117 0.56 17.91 1.87
N TRP A 118 -0.68 18.28 2.13
CA TRP A 118 -1.00 18.98 3.37
C TRP A 118 -0.99 18.03 4.57
N LEU A 119 -0.25 18.41 5.62
CA LEU A 119 -0.21 17.73 6.92
C LEU A 119 -0.45 18.75 8.04
N PRO A 120 -1.00 18.32 9.19
CA PRO A 120 -1.44 19.26 10.23
C PRO A 120 -0.31 19.96 10.98
N THR A 121 0.88 19.38 11.04
CA THR A 121 2.00 19.92 11.83
C THR A 121 3.32 19.93 11.07
N GLU A 122 4.20 20.87 11.46
CA GLU A 122 5.57 20.93 10.93
C GLU A 122 6.35 19.62 11.19
N SER A 123 6.18 19.03 12.37
CA SER A 123 6.84 17.77 12.71
C SER A 123 6.49 16.67 11.72
N GLU A 124 5.21 16.53 11.36
CA GLU A 124 4.75 15.55 10.37
C GLU A 124 5.29 15.87 8.97
N CYS A 125 5.38 17.15 8.60
CA CYS A 125 5.99 17.57 7.34
C CYS A 125 7.48 17.21 7.28
N PHE A 126 8.25 17.45 8.36
CA PHE A 126 9.65 17.05 8.44
C PHE A 126 9.83 15.52 8.40
N GLU A 127 8.98 14.77 9.09
CA GLU A 127 9.01 13.32 9.08
C GLU A 127 8.63 12.75 7.70
N PHE A 128 7.66 13.38 7.02
CA PHE A 128 7.30 13.01 5.66
C PHE A 128 8.49 13.19 4.72
N GLY A 129 9.16 14.34 4.80
CA GLY A 129 10.36 14.66 4.03
C GLY A 129 10.09 14.72 2.52
N ARG A 130 11.07 14.26 1.74
CA ARG A 130 11.03 14.29 0.27
C ARG A 130 11.14 12.89 -0.30
N LYS A 131 10.21 12.51 -1.20
CA LYS A 131 10.10 11.14 -1.74
C LYS A 131 9.88 11.15 -3.25
N CYS A 132 10.54 10.24 -3.97
CA CYS A 132 10.15 9.95 -5.35
C CYS A 132 8.86 9.12 -5.33
N VAL A 133 7.86 9.55 -6.10
CA VAL A 133 6.52 8.96 -6.12
C VAL A 133 6.03 8.77 -7.54
N LEU A 134 5.01 7.91 -7.67
CA LEU A 134 4.17 7.83 -8.86
C LEU A 134 2.76 8.32 -8.47
N VAL A 135 2.22 9.19 -9.29
CA VAL A 135 0.91 9.83 -9.09
C VAL A 135 -0.03 9.40 -10.20
N GLU A 136 -1.15 8.81 -9.83
CA GLU A 136 -2.25 8.41 -10.72
C GLU A 136 -3.39 9.41 -10.60
N ILE A 137 -3.92 9.90 -11.71
CA ILE A 137 -5.15 10.72 -11.75
C ILE A 137 -6.35 9.76 -11.83
N LEU A 138 -7.37 9.99 -10.98
CA LEU A 138 -8.60 9.20 -10.94
C LEU A 138 -9.70 9.79 -11.79
#